data_442a86d425c30bbf23c58c81ad1e61b4
#
_entry.id   442a86d425c30bbf23c58c81ad1e61b4
#
_cell.length_a   1.000
_cell.length_b   1.000
_cell.length_c   1.000
_cell.angle_alpha   90.00
_cell.angle_beta   90.00
_cell.angle_gamma   90.00
#
_symmetry.space_group_name_H-M   'P 1'
#
loop_
_entity.id
_entity.type
_entity.pdbx_description
1 polymer ?
#
loop_
_entity_poly.entity_id
_entity_poly.type
_entity_poly.pdbx_seq_one_letter_code
_entity_poly.pdbx_strand_id
1 'polypeptide(L)'
;MNDLADKLGICQWFHYEDFAAVEQTVELLSDLGVRHLRTGISWADWHRPRGQRWYQWQMRALADFDVLLSVWHTPPSIAEGGRCSGPPRRLRDYADFLWLVIQEYGESFTHLELWNEPNNRLKWDFVHHDPDWSKFSEMIGMAARTAKMCDVPTVLGGMIPVDPQWLELIKRHGALGDDIDIVAIHGFPGMWWEEQPNWDWHSHWKGWDEKVQSIAPQAESRPIWITETGLATWDLATSREAKFDLQVRMLDEAAAAPAERVYWYSLIDLDPSREAIEGFHVDENEYHMGLVRHDGTRKDAWHRLRELLTARGEADA
;
A
#
# COMPACT_ATOMS: atom_id res chain seq x y z
N MET A 1 -19.41 -8.64 14.29
CA MET A 1 -19.36 -7.88 13.01
C MET A 1 -18.27 -6.86 13.22
N ASN A 2 -17.20 -6.87 12.39
CA ASN A 2 -16.14 -5.89 12.55
C ASN A 2 -16.72 -4.49 12.26
N ASP A 3 -16.38 -3.53 13.09
CA ASP A 3 -16.73 -2.13 12.87
C ASP A 3 -16.05 -1.63 11.60
N LEU A 4 -16.74 -0.87 10.76
CA LEU A 4 -16.14 -0.28 9.54
C LEU A 4 -14.99 0.66 9.89
N ALA A 5 -15.01 1.29 11.05
CA ALA A 5 -13.91 2.11 11.55
C ALA A 5 -12.63 1.29 11.84
N ASP A 6 -12.78 0.02 12.26
CA ASP A 6 -11.65 -0.90 12.45
C ASP A 6 -11.19 -1.54 11.13
N LYS A 7 -12.01 -1.48 10.08
CA LYS A 7 -11.73 -2.09 8.78
C LYS A 7 -11.13 -1.10 7.77
N LEU A 8 -11.65 0.13 7.73
CA LEU A 8 -11.30 1.10 6.70
C LEU A 8 -10.13 1.98 7.14
N GLY A 9 -9.15 2.08 6.26
CA GLY A 9 -7.98 2.94 6.39
C GLY A 9 -7.71 3.73 5.11
N ILE A 10 -6.72 4.56 5.18
CA ILE A 10 -6.22 5.37 4.05
C ILE A 10 -4.79 4.95 3.73
N CYS A 11 -4.48 4.84 2.46
CA CYS A 11 -3.12 4.79 1.94
C CYS A 11 -2.73 6.18 1.44
N GLN A 12 -1.67 6.75 2.01
CA GLN A 12 -1.12 8.04 1.58
C GLN A 12 0.40 7.97 1.53
N TRP A 13 0.95 8.22 0.36
CA TRP A 13 2.39 8.36 0.13
C TRP A 13 2.79 9.82 0.17
N PHE A 14 4.04 10.08 0.52
CA PHE A 14 4.59 11.44 0.61
C PHE A 14 5.84 11.58 -0.24
N HIS A 15 5.96 12.71 -0.92
CA HIS A 15 7.23 13.09 -1.50
C HIS A 15 8.27 13.36 -0.41
N TYR A 16 9.51 13.09 -0.74
CA TYR A 16 10.63 13.34 0.15
C TYR A 16 10.66 14.79 0.64
N GLU A 17 10.69 14.98 1.97
CA GLU A 17 10.65 16.29 2.65
C GLU A 17 9.39 17.13 2.41
N ASP A 18 8.26 16.52 2.07
CA ASP A 18 6.98 17.22 1.95
C ASP A 18 6.27 17.30 3.31
N PHE A 19 6.82 18.15 4.17
CA PHE A 19 6.31 18.36 5.54
C PHE A 19 4.85 18.81 5.55
N ALA A 20 4.48 19.71 4.63
CA ALA A 20 3.14 20.27 4.55
C ALA A 20 2.09 19.20 4.20
N ALA A 21 2.41 18.28 3.28
CA ALA A 21 1.51 17.18 2.93
C ALA A 21 1.26 16.22 4.10
N VAL A 22 2.28 15.96 4.94
CA VAL A 22 2.11 15.15 6.15
C VAL A 22 1.23 15.85 7.17
N GLU A 23 1.48 17.15 7.45
CA GLU A 23 0.66 17.95 8.38
C GLU A 23 -0.80 18.01 7.94
N GLN A 24 -1.04 18.29 6.65
CA GLN A 24 -2.37 18.27 6.06
C GLN A 24 -3.04 16.89 6.17
N THR A 25 -2.29 15.82 5.97
CA THR A 25 -2.80 14.45 6.12
C THR A 25 -3.26 14.19 7.55
N VAL A 26 -2.48 14.58 8.56
CA VAL A 26 -2.85 14.44 9.98
C VAL A 26 -4.15 15.17 10.29
N GLU A 27 -4.30 16.41 9.83
CA GLU A 27 -5.52 17.20 10.00
C GLU A 27 -6.74 16.54 9.35
N LEU A 28 -6.59 16.09 8.09
CA LEU A 28 -7.67 15.47 7.34
C LEU A 28 -8.10 14.12 7.91
N LEU A 29 -7.15 13.25 8.29
CA LEU A 29 -7.47 11.96 8.91
C LEU A 29 -8.17 12.13 10.26
N SER A 30 -7.74 13.11 11.05
CA SER A 30 -8.36 13.44 12.34
C SER A 30 -9.79 13.97 12.15
N ASP A 31 -10.03 14.85 11.15
CA ASP A 31 -11.37 15.34 10.82
C ASP A 31 -12.28 14.20 10.29
N LEU A 32 -11.73 13.26 9.55
CA LEU A 32 -12.46 12.12 9.01
C LEU A 32 -12.77 11.06 10.08
N GLY A 33 -11.95 10.99 11.13
CA GLY A 33 -12.05 9.97 12.17
C GLY A 33 -11.42 8.62 11.77
N VAL A 34 -10.54 8.61 10.76
CA VAL A 34 -9.81 7.42 10.34
C VAL A 34 -8.62 7.17 11.26
N ARG A 35 -8.49 5.93 11.76
CA ARG A 35 -7.36 5.51 12.60
C ARG A 35 -6.24 4.83 11.82
N HIS A 36 -6.58 4.10 10.76
CA HIS A 36 -5.66 3.25 10.03
C HIS A 36 -5.04 4.00 8.86
N LEU A 37 -3.74 4.17 8.89
CA LEU A 37 -2.96 4.80 7.82
C LEU A 37 -1.93 3.82 7.27
N ARG A 38 -1.89 3.65 5.96
CA ARG A 38 -0.77 3.01 5.28
C ARG A 38 0.11 4.06 4.63
N THR A 39 1.39 4.00 4.90
CA THR A 39 2.42 4.84 4.28
C THR A 39 3.74 4.08 4.23
N GLY A 40 4.86 4.72 3.85
CA GLY A 40 6.09 3.99 3.70
C GLY A 40 7.37 4.77 3.94
N ILE A 41 8.45 3.98 4.03
CA ILE A 41 9.83 4.43 4.02
C ILE A 41 10.53 3.85 2.80
N SER A 42 11.04 4.71 1.93
CA SER A 42 11.97 4.32 0.88
C SER A 42 13.35 4.09 1.50
N TRP A 43 13.84 2.83 1.47
CA TRP A 43 15.18 2.51 1.94
C TRP A 43 16.26 3.32 1.19
N ALA A 44 16.07 3.57 -0.11
CA ALA A 44 16.96 4.42 -0.89
C ALA A 44 16.96 5.88 -0.39
N ASP A 45 15.78 6.44 -0.14
CA ASP A 45 15.65 7.83 0.32
C ASP A 45 16.11 8.03 1.76
N TRP A 46 16.04 6.99 2.59
CA TRP A 46 16.56 7.04 3.95
C TRP A 46 18.07 7.36 3.97
N HIS A 47 18.81 6.97 2.91
CA HIS A 47 20.24 7.27 2.74
C HIS A 47 20.53 8.62 2.05
N ARG A 48 19.50 9.37 1.64
CA ARG A 48 19.69 10.73 1.09
C ARG A 48 20.16 11.70 2.17
N PRO A 49 20.77 12.83 1.79
CA PRO A 49 21.04 13.91 2.75
C PRO A 49 19.77 14.25 3.54
N ARG A 50 19.81 14.19 4.85
CA ARG A 50 18.65 14.40 5.74
C ARG A 50 17.57 13.32 5.73
N GLY A 51 17.72 12.19 5.01
CA GLY A 51 16.73 11.14 4.91
C GLY A 51 16.27 10.59 6.26
N GLN A 52 17.22 10.27 7.15
CA GLN A 52 16.90 9.82 8.52
C GLN A 52 16.08 10.87 9.29
N ARG A 53 16.46 12.15 9.19
CA ARG A 53 15.76 13.24 9.86
C ARG A 53 14.33 13.42 9.31
N TRP A 54 14.17 13.28 7.98
CA TRP A 54 12.88 13.32 7.33
C TRP A 54 11.96 12.24 7.86
N TYR A 55 12.38 10.97 7.82
CA TYR A 55 11.56 9.86 8.29
C TYR A 55 11.33 9.89 9.80
N GLN A 56 12.28 10.34 10.60
CA GLN A 56 12.08 10.54 12.03
C GLN A 56 10.97 11.57 12.30
N TRP A 57 10.94 12.65 11.53
CA TRP A 57 9.90 13.66 11.65
C TRP A 57 8.56 13.12 11.16
N GLN A 58 8.50 12.49 9.97
CA GLN A 58 7.29 11.89 9.40
C GLN A 58 6.66 10.89 10.37
N MET A 59 7.43 9.94 10.87
CA MET A 59 6.92 8.89 11.77
C MET A 59 6.40 9.46 13.08
N ARG A 60 7.04 10.48 13.63
CA ARG A 60 6.54 11.18 14.83
C ARG A 60 5.25 11.93 14.57
N ALA A 61 5.11 12.59 13.43
CA ALA A 61 3.90 13.31 13.06
C ALA A 61 2.68 12.36 12.89
N LEU A 62 2.95 11.11 12.51
CA LEU A 62 1.91 10.09 12.25
C LEU A 62 1.69 9.13 13.44
N ALA A 63 2.37 9.31 14.57
CA ALA A 63 2.39 8.35 15.68
C ALA A 63 1.04 8.15 16.40
N ASP A 64 0.08 9.06 16.20
CA ASP A 64 -1.27 8.94 16.76
C ASP A 64 -2.20 8.01 15.94
N PHE A 65 -1.72 7.51 14.80
CA PHE A 65 -2.45 6.59 13.92
C PHE A 65 -1.94 5.16 14.03
N ASP A 66 -2.80 4.20 13.72
CA ASP A 66 -2.42 2.80 13.54
C ASP A 66 -1.74 2.65 12.17
N VAL A 67 -0.43 2.87 12.12
CA VAL A 67 0.32 2.91 10.87
C VAL A 67 0.70 1.50 10.41
N LEU A 68 0.31 1.13 9.18
CA LEU A 68 0.92 0.07 8.39
C LEU A 68 2.10 0.68 7.62
N LEU A 69 3.31 0.34 8.04
CA LEU A 69 4.54 0.88 7.46
C LEU A 69 5.09 -0.04 6.37
N SER A 70 5.01 0.38 5.11
CA SER A 70 5.63 -0.32 3.98
C SER A 70 7.08 0.12 3.79
N VAL A 71 8.00 -0.84 3.69
CA VAL A 71 9.44 -0.55 3.50
C VAL A 71 9.93 -1.23 2.24
N TRP A 72 10.49 -0.46 1.32
CA TRP A 72 10.91 -0.94 0.01
C TRP A 72 11.98 -0.05 -0.65
N HIS A 73 12.32 -0.25 -1.94
CA HIS A 73 13.35 0.50 -2.68
C HIS A 73 14.79 0.26 -2.22
N THR A 74 15.41 -0.79 -2.76
CA THR A 74 16.85 -1.02 -2.54
C THR A 74 17.67 0.20 -2.94
N PRO A 75 18.60 0.70 -2.10
CA PRO A 75 19.51 1.75 -2.52
C PRO A 75 20.29 1.36 -3.77
N PRO A 76 20.34 2.19 -4.84
CA PRO A 76 20.99 1.84 -6.11
C PRO A 76 22.44 1.40 -5.97
N SER A 77 23.15 1.93 -4.97
CA SER A 77 24.57 1.60 -4.71
C SER A 77 24.80 0.14 -4.31
N ILE A 78 23.80 -0.53 -3.72
CA ILE A 78 23.86 -1.93 -3.29
C ILE A 78 22.93 -2.84 -4.09
N ALA A 79 22.07 -2.28 -4.94
CA ALA A 79 21.15 -3.02 -5.78
C ALA A 79 21.85 -3.73 -6.95
N GLU A 80 21.39 -4.92 -7.31
CA GLU A 80 21.70 -5.53 -8.60
C GLU A 80 21.09 -4.65 -9.71
N GLY A 81 21.79 -4.47 -10.80
CA GLY A 81 21.38 -3.57 -11.87
C GLY A 81 21.38 -2.07 -11.53
N GLY A 82 21.71 -1.67 -10.29
CA GLY A 82 21.84 -0.27 -9.89
C GLY A 82 20.52 0.54 -9.88
N ARG A 83 19.37 -0.13 -9.73
CA ARG A 83 18.03 0.47 -9.67
C ARG A 83 17.35 0.11 -8.35
N CYS A 84 16.46 0.97 -7.88
CA CYS A 84 15.72 0.73 -6.63
C CYS A 84 14.84 -0.53 -6.67
N SER A 85 14.45 -1.01 -7.84
CA SER A 85 13.72 -2.27 -8.03
C SER A 85 14.60 -3.51 -8.04
N GLY A 86 15.93 -3.36 -8.08
CA GLY A 86 16.85 -4.49 -8.04
C GLY A 86 16.97 -5.12 -6.66
N PRO A 87 17.15 -6.45 -6.54
CA PRO A 87 17.51 -7.09 -5.28
C PRO A 87 18.78 -6.47 -4.67
N PRO A 88 18.88 -6.36 -3.35
CA PRO A 88 20.17 -6.04 -2.74
C PRO A 88 21.16 -7.17 -3.00
N ARG A 89 22.43 -6.85 -3.30
CA ARG A 89 23.49 -7.86 -3.56
C ARG A 89 23.71 -8.80 -2.37
N ARG A 90 23.45 -8.33 -1.18
CA ARG A 90 23.37 -9.14 0.04
C ARG A 90 21.95 -9.06 0.56
N LEU A 91 21.19 -10.11 0.41
CA LEU A 91 19.77 -10.17 0.76
C LEU A 91 19.52 -9.81 2.24
N ARG A 92 20.48 -10.15 3.10
CA ARG A 92 20.45 -9.82 4.53
C ARG A 92 20.40 -8.31 4.80
N ASP A 93 20.94 -7.48 3.92
CA ASP A 93 21.00 -6.02 4.13
C ASP A 93 19.60 -5.41 4.29
N TYR A 94 18.57 -6.02 3.67
CA TYR A 94 17.18 -5.59 3.86
C TYR A 94 16.67 -5.88 5.28
N ALA A 95 16.91 -7.07 5.79
CA ALA A 95 16.54 -7.44 7.16
C ALA A 95 17.29 -6.59 8.20
N ASP A 96 18.58 -6.31 7.97
CA ASP A 96 19.37 -5.44 8.82
C ASP A 96 18.85 -3.99 8.80
N PHE A 97 18.39 -3.50 7.63
CA PHE A 97 17.73 -2.20 7.53
C PHE A 97 16.39 -2.17 8.26
N LEU A 98 15.56 -3.21 8.13
CA LEU A 98 14.30 -3.29 8.87
C LEU A 98 14.51 -3.30 10.38
N TRP A 99 15.56 -3.97 10.85
CA TRP A 99 15.93 -3.89 12.27
C TRP A 99 16.17 -2.44 12.69
N LEU A 100 16.93 -1.65 11.92
CA LEU A 100 17.13 -0.22 12.19
C LEU A 100 15.81 0.55 12.20
N VAL A 101 14.94 0.32 11.21
CA VAL A 101 13.62 0.97 11.14
C VAL A 101 12.78 0.67 12.40
N ILE A 102 12.78 -0.57 12.85
CA ILE A 102 12.06 -0.98 14.06
C ILE A 102 12.67 -0.31 15.31
N GLN A 103 13.99 -0.27 15.43
CA GLN A 103 14.63 0.38 16.58
C GLN A 103 14.40 1.89 16.64
N GLU A 104 14.36 2.56 15.48
CA GLU A 104 14.20 4.01 15.40
C GLU A 104 12.75 4.47 15.47
N TYR A 105 11.79 3.68 14.93
CA TYR A 105 10.42 4.10 14.68
C TYR A 105 9.36 3.13 15.22
N GLY A 106 9.73 2.04 15.88
CA GLY A 106 8.81 0.95 16.26
C GLY A 106 7.62 1.39 17.10
N GLU A 107 7.75 2.49 17.86
CA GLU A 107 6.63 3.06 18.62
C GLU A 107 5.64 3.88 17.75
N SER A 108 5.97 4.13 16.49
CA SER A 108 5.18 4.96 15.58
C SER A 108 4.44 4.17 14.51
N PHE A 109 4.47 2.84 14.55
CA PHE A 109 3.70 2.00 13.63
C PHE A 109 3.27 0.69 14.31
N THR A 110 2.20 0.09 13.79
CA THR A 110 1.61 -1.12 14.38
C THR A 110 1.91 -2.39 13.58
N HIS A 111 2.17 -2.26 12.28
CA HIS A 111 2.44 -3.37 11.38
C HIS A 111 3.53 -2.98 10.38
N LEU A 112 4.35 -3.95 10.00
CA LEU A 112 5.41 -3.77 9.00
C LEU A 112 5.07 -4.52 7.72
N GLU A 113 4.87 -3.80 6.64
CA GLU A 113 4.65 -4.39 5.32
C GLU A 113 6.00 -4.59 4.61
N LEU A 114 6.27 -5.85 4.28
CA LEU A 114 7.53 -6.29 3.69
C LEU A 114 7.48 -6.16 2.17
N TRP A 115 7.99 -5.05 1.68
CA TRP A 115 7.97 -4.63 0.28
C TRP A 115 6.61 -4.09 -0.19
N ASN A 116 6.59 -3.42 -1.36
CA ASN A 116 5.40 -2.94 -2.05
C ASN A 116 5.32 -3.57 -3.44
N GLU A 117 4.18 -4.15 -3.80
CA GLU A 117 3.89 -4.74 -5.11
C GLU A 117 5.01 -5.64 -5.64
N PRO A 118 5.43 -6.66 -4.90
CA PRO A 118 6.61 -7.42 -5.25
C PRO A 118 6.53 -8.13 -6.61
N ASN A 119 5.35 -8.52 -7.06
CA ASN A 119 5.14 -9.16 -8.36
C ASN A 119 4.93 -8.17 -9.53
N ASN A 120 5.07 -6.88 -9.27
CA ASN A 120 5.18 -5.84 -10.28
C ASN A 120 6.66 -5.62 -10.62
N ARG A 121 7.05 -5.86 -11.90
CA ARG A 121 8.45 -5.75 -12.35
C ARG A 121 9.08 -4.36 -12.15
N LEU A 122 8.27 -3.33 -12.01
CA LEU A 122 8.76 -1.97 -11.74
C LEU A 122 9.16 -1.78 -10.27
N LYS A 123 8.63 -2.64 -9.37
CA LYS A 123 8.89 -2.60 -7.94
C LYS A 123 9.93 -3.66 -7.51
N TRP A 124 9.97 -4.78 -8.21
CA TRP A 124 10.98 -5.83 -8.07
C TRP A 124 11.35 -6.36 -9.45
N ASP A 125 12.60 -6.18 -9.87
CA ASP A 125 13.07 -6.58 -11.20
C ASP A 125 13.37 -8.08 -11.25
N PHE A 126 12.31 -8.87 -11.10
CA PHE A 126 12.42 -10.32 -11.17
C PHE A 126 12.86 -10.81 -12.54
N VAL A 127 12.52 -10.12 -13.62
CA VAL A 127 12.83 -10.54 -15.00
C VAL A 127 14.33 -10.67 -15.22
N HIS A 128 15.12 -9.73 -14.70
CA HIS A 128 16.56 -9.70 -14.93
C HIS A 128 17.38 -10.28 -13.79
N HIS A 129 16.87 -10.25 -12.57
CA HIS A 129 17.69 -10.51 -11.39
C HIS A 129 17.17 -11.63 -10.49
N ASP A 130 15.88 -12.04 -10.60
CA ASP A 130 15.27 -13.04 -9.73
C ASP A 130 14.13 -13.82 -10.43
N PRO A 131 14.38 -14.45 -11.60
CA PRO A 131 13.33 -15.03 -12.44
C PRO A 131 12.62 -16.23 -11.78
N ASP A 132 13.21 -16.84 -10.79
CA ASP A 132 12.65 -17.96 -10.02
C ASP A 132 12.13 -17.56 -8.63
N TRP A 133 12.21 -16.27 -8.28
CA TRP A 133 11.74 -15.72 -7.00
C TRP A 133 12.49 -16.22 -5.75
N SER A 134 13.62 -16.87 -5.92
CA SER A 134 14.41 -17.40 -4.81
C SER A 134 15.00 -16.28 -3.94
N LYS A 135 15.50 -15.20 -4.56
CA LYS A 135 16.08 -14.06 -3.84
C LYS A 135 15.03 -13.29 -3.04
N PHE A 136 13.89 -12.98 -3.65
CA PHE A 136 12.78 -12.34 -2.96
C PHE A 136 12.35 -13.16 -1.74
N SER A 137 12.13 -14.46 -1.96
CA SER A 137 11.67 -15.35 -0.91
C SER A 137 12.66 -15.46 0.25
N GLU A 138 13.95 -15.58 -0.03
CA GLU A 138 15.00 -15.62 0.99
C GLU A 138 15.06 -14.29 1.76
N MET A 139 15.04 -13.16 1.04
CA MET A 139 15.06 -11.81 1.62
C MET A 139 13.87 -11.59 2.56
N ILE A 140 12.66 -11.89 2.10
CA ILE A 140 11.43 -11.72 2.89
C ILE A 140 11.41 -12.65 4.10
N GLY A 141 11.86 -13.89 3.95
CA GLY A 141 11.97 -14.82 5.07
C GLY A 141 12.94 -14.33 6.17
N MET A 142 14.07 -13.71 5.78
CA MET A 142 14.97 -13.08 6.76
C MET A 142 14.35 -11.85 7.41
N ALA A 143 13.67 -11.02 6.62
CA ALA A 143 12.98 -9.82 7.07
C ALA A 143 11.88 -10.14 8.09
N ALA A 144 11.03 -11.12 7.78
CA ALA A 144 9.94 -11.57 8.65
C ALA A 144 10.46 -12.09 10.01
N ARG A 145 11.50 -12.93 9.98
CA ARG A 145 12.16 -13.38 11.22
C ARG A 145 12.70 -12.22 12.07
N THR A 146 13.28 -11.20 11.42
CA THR A 146 13.79 -10.02 12.12
C THR A 146 12.66 -9.24 12.79
N ALA A 147 11.55 -9.01 12.10
CA ALA A 147 10.36 -8.37 12.66
C ALA A 147 9.78 -9.17 13.83
N LYS A 148 9.67 -10.49 13.66
CA LYS A 148 9.19 -11.42 14.71
C LYS A 148 10.05 -11.39 15.98
N MET A 149 11.37 -11.30 15.84
CA MET A 149 12.28 -11.15 16.99
C MET A 149 12.10 -9.83 17.75
N CYS A 150 11.45 -8.85 17.13
CA CYS A 150 11.12 -7.55 17.71
C CYS A 150 9.63 -7.42 18.08
N ASP A 151 8.87 -8.50 18.04
CA ASP A 151 7.42 -8.55 18.33
C ASP A 151 6.59 -7.62 17.42
N VAL A 152 7.03 -7.42 16.16
CA VAL A 152 6.33 -6.59 15.18
C VAL A 152 5.56 -7.48 14.20
N PRO A 153 4.22 -7.35 14.10
CA PRO A 153 3.42 -8.07 13.13
C PRO A 153 3.79 -7.71 11.68
N THR A 154 3.82 -8.72 10.81
CA THR A 154 4.27 -8.59 9.43
C THR A 154 3.13 -8.76 8.43
N VAL A 155 3.18 -7.96 7.37
CA VAL A 155 2.31 -8.06 6.20
C VAL A 155 3.19 -8.36 4.99
N LEU A 156 2.88 -9.43 4.25
CA LEU A 156 3.50 -9.63 2.93
C LEU A 156 2.99 -8.55 1.99
N GLY A 157 3.88 -7.80 1.34
CA GLY A 157 3.54 -6.65 0.52
C GLY A 157 2.47 -6.94 -0.52
N GLY A 158 1.55 -5.99 -0.68
CA GLY A 158 0.37 -6.13 -1.51
C GLY A 158 0.69 -6.52 -2.95
N MET A 159 0.27 -7.70 -3.36
CA MET A 159 0.52 -8.18 -4.71
C MET A 159 -0.44 -7.54 -5.73
N ILE A 160 0.10 -7.16 -6.89
CA ILE A 160 -0.65 -6.74 -8.06
C ILE A 160 0.10 -7.16 -9.35
N PRO A 161 -0.54 -7.90 -10.27
CA PRO A 161 -1.92 -8.45 -10.18
C PRO A 161 -2.07 -9.46 -9.03
N VAL A 162 -3.31 -9.71 -8.62
CA VAL A 162 -3.62 -10.79 -7.67
C VAL A 162 -3.35 -12.13 -8.36
N ASP A 163 -2.30 -12.82 -7.92
CA ASP A 163 -1.80 -14.04 -8.55
C ASP A 163 -1.59 -15.19 -7.56
N PRO A 164 -2.55 -16.13 -7.47
CA PRO A 164 -2.42 -17.30 -6.61
C PRO A 164 -1.21 -18.18 -6.94
N GLN A 165 -0.78 -18.22 -8.20
CA GLN A 165 0.36 -19.04 -8.62
C GLN A 165 1.69 -18.43 -8.15
N TRP A 166 1.80 -17.10 -8.20
CA TRP A 166 2.93 -16.40 -7.64
C TRP A 166 3.03 -16.61 -6.13
N LEU A 167 1.92 -16.50 -5.42
CA LEU A 167 1.89 -16.71 -3.97
C LEU A 167 2.31 -18.15 -3.61
N GLU A 168 1.84 -19.14 -4.36
CA GLU A 168 2.26 -20.54 -4.19
C GLU A 168 3.75 -20.71 -4.51
N LEU A 169 4.28 -20.02 -5.51
CA LEU A 169 5.70 -20.09 -5.89
C LEU A 169 6.60 -19.56 -4.77
N ILE A 170 6.35 -18.36 -4.26
CA ILE A 170 7.17 -17.78 -3.18
C ILE A 170 7.03 -18.57 -1.86
N LYS A 171 5.86 -19.17 -1.62
CA LYS A 171 5.64 -20.09 -0.51
C LYS A 171 6.56 -21.31 -0.59
N ARG A 172 6.71 -21.95 -1.76
CA ARG A 172 7.63 -23.07 -1.98
C ARG A 172 9.08 -22.70 -1.71
N HIS A 173 9.45 -21.45 -1.93
CA HIS A 173 10.77 -20.91 -1.60
C HIS A 173 10.90 -20.43 -0.15
N GLY A 174 9.84 -20.58 0.68
CA GLY A 174 9.87 -20.27 2.12
C GLY A 174 9.57 -18.83 2.50
N ALA A 175 9.10 -17.99 1.58
CA ALA A 175 8.72 -16.61 1.90
C ALA A 175 7.49 -16.55 2.82
N LEU A 176 6.54 -17.47 2.65
CA LEU A 176 5.32 -17.54 3.44
C LEU A 176 5.47 -18.53 4.61
N GLY A 177 6.48 -18.30 5.45
CA GLY A 177 6.69 -19.06 6.69
C GLY A 177 5.81 -18.58 7.84
N ASP A 178 5.99 -19.19 9.01
CA ASP A 178 5.22 -18.87 10.24
C ASP A 178 5.44 -17.43 10.75
N ASP A 179 6.43 -16.73 10.20
CA ASP A 179 6.77 -15.36 10.57
C ASP A 179 6.05 -14.30 9.72
N ILE A 180 5.22 -14.70 8.75
CA ILE A 180 4.30 -13.80 8.03
C ILE A 180 2.92 -13.94 8.64
N ASP A 181 2.39 -12.83 9.18
CA ASP A 181 1.12 -12.83 9.89
C ASP A 181 -0.07 -12.56 8.96
N ILE A 182 0.12 -11.73 7.92
CA ILE A 182 -0.95 -11.22 7.05
C ILE A 182 -0.50 -11.29 5.58
N VAL A 183 -1.43 -11.61 4.69
CA VAL A 183 -1.23 -11.54 3.22
C VAL A 183 -1.97 -10.34 2.67
N ALA A 184 -1.30 -9.51 1.88
CA ALA A 184 -1.90 -8.33 1.29
C ALA A 184 -2.04 -8.42 -0.23
N ILE A 185 -3.10 -7.79 -0.74
CA ILE A 185 -3.37 -7.61 -2.16
C ILE A 185 -3.68 -6.16 -2.48
N HIS A 186 -3.37 -5.76 -3.72
CA HIS A 186 -3.81 -4.51 -4.31
C HIS A 186 -4.80 -4.77 -5.44
N GLY A 187 -5.57 -3.75 -5.82
CA GLY A 187 -6.40 -3.79 -7.00
C GLY A 187 -7.17 -2.49 -7.18
N PHE A 188 -7.35 -2.12 -8.42
CA PHE A 188 -8.00 -0.88 -8.81
C PHE A 188 -9.09 -1.20 -9.85
N PRO A 189 -10.20 -1.84 -9.44
CA PRO A 189 -11.27 -2.21 -10.35
C PRO A 189 -11.87 -0.96 -10.99
N GLY A 190 -12.19 -1.05 -12.28
CA GLY A 190 -12.78 0.07 -13.03
C GLY A 190 -11.80 1.18 -13.43
N MET A 191 -10.50 0.98 -13.25
CA MET A 191 -9.49 1.94 -13.70
C MET A 191 -8.84 1.54 -15.03
N TRP A 192 -7.56 1.27 -15.04
CA TRP A 192 -6.73 1.11 -16.25
C TRP A 192 -7.14 -0.05 -17.18
N TRP A 193 -8.03 -0.94 -16.77
CA TRP A 193 -8.17 -2.28 -17.32
C TRP A 193 -9.50 -2.53 -18.04
N GLU A 194 -10.54 -1.77 -17.77
CA GLU A 194 -11.85 -1.95 -18.42
C GLU A 194 -11.81 -1.67 -19.93
N GLU A 195 -10.85 -0.86 -20.39
CA GLU A 195 -10.70 -0.51 -21.81
C GLU A 195 -9.84 -1.51 -22.61
N GLN A 196 -9.21 -2.48 -21.95
CA GLN A 196 -8.37 -3.49 -22.59
C GLN A 196 -8.74 -4.93 -22.21
N PRO A 197 -9.87 -5.45 -22.68
CA PRO A 197 -10.43 -6.72 -22.21
C PRO A 197 -9.54 -7.95 -22.48
N ASN A 198 -8.51 -7.83 -23.29
CA ASN A 198 -7.69 -8.97 -23.71
C ASN A 198 -6.34 -9.08 -23.00
N TRP A 199 -6.05 -8.23 -22.01
CA TRP A 199 -4.67 -8.09 -21.54
C TRP A 199 -4.49 -8.22 -20.06
N ASP A 200 -5.53 -8.49 -19.26
CA ASP A 200 -5.40 -8.21 -17.85
C ASP A 200 -5.81 -9.35 -16.93
N TRP A 201 -4.89 -9.72 -16.09
CA TRP A 201 -5.09 -10.56 -14.92
C TRP A 201 -6.22 -10.07 -14.01
N HIS A 202 -6.44 -8.76 -13.96
CA HIS A 202 -7.50 -8.14 -13.19
C HIS A 202 -8.88 -8.45 -13.79
N SER A 203 -8.98 -8.63 -15.10
CA SER A 203 -10.24 -8.98 -15.77
C SER A 203 -10.73 -10.40 -15.47
N HIS A 204 -9.86 -11.26 -14.94
CA HIS A 204 -10.26 -12.61 -14.50
C HIS A 204 -11.04 -12.58 -13.18
N TRP A 205 -10.83 -11.56 -12.36
CA TRP A 205 -11.43 -11.47 -11.05
C TRP A 205 -12.52 -10.40 -11.02
N LYS A 206 -13.77 -10.81 -10.95
CA LYS A 206 -14.92 -9.91 -10.87
C LYS A 206 -15.15 -9.45 -9.44
N GLY A 207 -14.53 -8.33 -9.09
CA GLY A 207 -14.70 -7.75 -7.77
C GLY A 207 -13.80 -8.38 -6.68
N TRP A 208 -13.99 -7.90 -5.47
CA TRP A 208 -13.15 -8.25 -4.33
C TRP A 208 -13.39 -9.65 -3.80
N ASP A 209 -14.63 -10.16 -3.88
CA ASP A 209 -14.95 -11.50 -3.43
C ASP A 209 -14.13 -12.56 -4.17
N GLU A 210 -14.08 -12.46 -5.50
CA GLU A 210 -13.29 -13.40 -6.30
C GLU A 210 -11.78 -13.24 -6.06
N LYS A 211 -11.29 -11.99 -5.92
CA LYS A 211 -9.87 -11.73 -5.64
C LYS A 211 -9.44 -12.36 -4.31
N VAL A 212 -10.17 -12.11 -3.25
CA VAL A 212 -9.87 -12.66 -1.92
C VAL A 212 -10.01 -14.18 -1.91
N GLN A 213 -11.10 -14.72 -2.48
CA GLN A 213 -11.31 -16.16 -2.56
C GLN A 213 -10.22 -16.89 -3.36
N SER A 214 -9.67 -16.25 -4.39
CA SER A 214 -8.64 -16.86 -5.25
C SER A 214 -7.35 -17.17 -4.51
N ILE A 215 -6.97 -16.35 -3.53
CA ILE A 215 -5.71 -16.49 -2.77
C ILE A 215 -5.91 -17.13 -1.39
N ALA A 216 -7.13 -17.26 -0.92
CA ALA A 216 -7.43 -17.81 0.41
C ALA A 216 -6.78 -19.18 0.68
N PRO A 217 -6.74 -20.12 -0.29
CA PRO A 217 -6.05 -21.40 -0.08
C PRO A 217 -4.55 -21.26 0.19
N GLN A 218 -3.87 -20.32 -0.48
CA GLN A 218 -2.43 -20.07 -0.31
C GLN A 218 -2.13 -19.24 0.93
N ALA A 219 -3.05 -18.36 1.33
CA ALA A 219 -2.95 -17.57 2.55
C ALA A 219 -3.05 -18.43 3.82
N GLU A 220 -3.60 -19.64 3.73
CA GLU A 220 -3.70 -20.62 4.84
C GLU A 220 -4.48 -20.03 5.99
N SER A 221 -5.30 -19.69 6.43
CA SER A 221 -5.96 -19.06 7.59
C SER A 221 -5.41 -17.67 7.99
N ARG A 222 -4.40 -17.15 7.30
CA ARG A 222 -3.94 -15.78 7.57
C ARG A 222 -4.99 -14.78 7.15
N PRO A 223 -5.13 -13.66 7.87
CA PRO A 223 -5.93 -12.53 7.42
C PRO A 223 -5.48 -12.05 6.03
N ILE A 224 -6.44 -11.64 5.22
CA ILE A 224 -6.17 -11.01 3.91
C ILE A 224 -6.56 -9.53 4.03
N TRP A 225 -5.61 -8.67 3.72
CA TRP A 225 -5.80 -7.23 3.67
C TRP A 225 -5.75 -6.71 2.24
N ILE A 226 -6.56 -5.70 1.93
CA ILE A 226 -6.46 -4.91 0.72
C ILE A 226 -5.69 -3.65 1.10
N THR A 227 -4.39 -3.63 0.81
CA THR A 227 -3.52 -2.54 1.27
C THR A 227 -3.44 -1.36 0.31
N GLU A 228 -3.95 -1.54 -0.92
CA GLU A 228 -4.26 -0.44 -1.84
C GLU A 228 -5.48 -0.77 -2.70
N THR A 229 -6.43 0.17 -2.73
CA THR A 229 -7.52 0.23 -3.71
C THR A 229 -8.00 1.66 -3.86
N GLY A 230 -8.52 2.00 -5.00
CA GLY A 230 -9.04 3.34 -5.26
C GLY A 230 -9.61 3.48 -6.66
N LEU A 231 -10.15 4.64 -6.95
CA LEU A 231 -10.60 5.00 -8.29
C LEU A 231 -10.36 6.49 -8.53
N ALA A 232 -9.73 6.82 -9.65
CA ALA A 232 -9.55 8.19 -10.08
C ALA A 232 -10.88 8.81 -10.54
N THR A 233 -11.08 10.08 -10.18
CA THR A 233 -12.22 10.85 -10.69
C THR A 233 -12.02 11.34 -12.12
N TRP A 234 -10.83 11.15 -12.68
CA TRP A 234 -10.49 11.53 -14.05
C TRP A 234 -11.20 10.64 -15.08
N ASP A 235 -11.73 11.26 -16.12
CA ASP A 235 -12.31 10.58 -17.28
C ASP A 235 -11.44 10.85 -18.51
N LEU A 236 -10.75 9.81 -18.96
CA LEU A 236 -9.88 9.88 -20.14
C LEU A 236 -10.62 10.29 -21.41
N ALA A 237 -11.90 9.89 -21.56
CA ALA A 237 -12.68 10.20 -22.76
C ALA A 237 -13.02 11.68 -22.87
N THR A 238 -13.20 12.37 -21.76
CA THR A 238 -13.58 13.77 -21.71
C THR A 238 -12.44 14.70 -21.25
N SER A 239 -11.30 14.12 -20.85
CA SER A 239 -10.13 14.83 -20.30
C SER A 239 -10.49 15.78 -19.16
N ARG A 240 -11.32 15.30 -18.22
CA ARG A 240 -11.74 16.05 -17.03
C ARG A 240 -12.17 15.12 -15.91
N GLU A 241 -12.30 15.65 -14.71
CA GLU A 241 -12.96 14.94 -13.61
C GLU A 241 -14.47 14.80 -13.87
N ALA A 242 -14.97 13.57 -13.85
CA ALA A 242 -16.36 13.24 -14.11
C ALA A 242 -16.85 11.95 -13.41
N LYS A 243 -15.96 11.19 -12.79
CA LYS A 243 -16.25 9.85 -12.22
C LYS A 243 -16.55 9.89 -10.71
N PHE A 244 -17.16 10.96 -10.20
CA PHE A 244 -17.40 11.11 -8.74
C PHE A 244 -18.34 10.03 -8.19
N ASP A 245 -19.49 9.80 -8.85
CA ASP A 245 -20.44 8.75 -8.44
C ASP A 245 -19.81 7.35 -8.52
N LEU A 246 -18.93 7.13 -9.50
CA LEU A 246 -18.22 5.87 -9.63
C LEU A 246 -17.21 5.69 -8.49
N GLN A 247 -16.49 6.74 -8.11
CA GLN A 247 -15.55 6.72 -6.98
C GLN A 247 -16.29 6.37 -5.67
N VAL A 248 -17.47 6.97 -5.42
CA VAL A 248 -18.32 6.65 -4.27
C VAL A 248 -18.73 5.19 -4.28
N ARG A 249 -19.24 4.69 -5.42
CA ARG A 249 -19.63 3.29 -5.55
C ARG A 249 -18.48 2.32 -5.32
N MET A 250 -17.28 2.62 -5.84
CA MET A 250 -16.11 1.78 -5.65
C MET A 250 -15.63 1.78 -4.19
N LEU A 251 -15.80 2.90 -3.48
CA LEU A 251 -15.55 2.96 -2.04
C LEU A 251 -16.51 2.05 -1.27
N ASP A 252 -17.79 2.06 -1.60
CA ASP A 252 -18.78 1.18 -0.98
C ASP A 252 -18.47 -0.31 -1.26
N GLU A 253 -18.07 -0.65 -2.48
CA GLU A 253 -17.66 -2.02 -2.85
C GLU A 253 -16.37 -2.44 -2.07
N ALA A 254 -15.41 -1.56 -1.94
CA ALA A 254 -14.20 -1.80 -1.14
C ALA A 254 -14.53 -2.00 0.35
N ALA A 255 -15.41 -1.17 0.90
CA ALA A 255 -15.87 -1.31 2.28
C ALA A 255 -16.60 -2.64 2.54
N ALA A 256 -17.33 -3.16 1.54
CA ALA A 256 -18.02 -4.43 1.62
C ALA A 256 -17.11 -5.66 1.36
N ALA A 257 -15.89 -5.46 0.84
CA ALA A 257 -14.97 -6.54 0.49
C ALA A 257 -14.77 -7.55 1.65
N PRO A 258 -14.58 -8.86 1.38
CA PRO A 258 -14.38 -9.87 2.43
C PRO A 258 -12.93 -9.92 2.94
N ALA A 259 -12.30 -8.75 3.06
CA ALA A 259 -10.98 -8.56 3.66
C ALA A 259 -11.11 -8.04 5.09
N GLU A 260 -10.12 -8.36 5.93
CA GLU A 260 -10.12 -7.89 7.32
C GLU A 260 -9.86 -6.38 7.39
N ARG A 261 -8.98 -5.85 6.53
CA ARG A 261 -8.66 -4.42 6.43
C ARG A 261 -8.55 -3.97 4.99
N VAL A 262 -8.96 -2.72 4.73
CA VAL A 262 -8.95 -2.11 3.40
C VAL A 262 -8.39 -0.69 3.49
N TYR A 263 -7.40 -0.37 2.68
CA TYR A 263 -6.81 0.98 2.61
C TYR A 263 -7.15 1.62 1.27
N TRP A 264 -7.85 2.75 1.33
CA TRP A 264 -8.19 3.54 0.16
C TRP A 264 -7.01 4.41 -0.29
N TYR A 265 -6.62 4.29 -1.53
CA TYR A 265 -5.60 5.12 -2.19
C TYR A 265 -6.31 6.17 -3.07
N SER A 266 -6.25 7.47 -2.76
CA SER A 266 -5.50 8.09 -1.70
C SER A 266 -6.35 9.12 -0.93
N LEU A 267 -5.73 9.81 0.04
CA LEU A 267 -6.42 10.89 0.77
C LEU A 267 -6.47 12.17 -0.06
N ILE A 268 -5.33 12.57 -0.61
CA ILE A 268 -5.14 13.85 -1.30
C ILE A 268 -4.66 13.59 -2.72
N ASP A 269 -5.27 14.27 -3.70
CA ASP A 269 -4.80 14.28 -5.07
C ASP A 269 -3.34 14.78 -5.15
N LEU A 270 -2.57 14.21 -6.05
CA LEU A 270 -1.19 14.65 -6.26
C LEU A 270 -1.15 16.08 -6.83
N ASP A 271 -0.09 16.81 -6.51
CA ASP A 271 0.21 18.11 -7.11
C ASP A 271 0.53 17.92 -8.61
N PRO A 272 -0.28 18.48 -9.53
CA PRO A 272 -0.08 18.28 -10.96
C PRO A 272 1.21 18.94 -11.49
N SER A 273 1.86 19.79 -10.71
CA SER A 273 3.15 20.40 -11.05
C SER A 273 4.36 19.53 -10.73
N ARG A 274 4.15 18.38 -10.08
CA ARG A 274 5.21 17.44 -9.63
C ARG A 274 5.04 16.09 -10.31
N GLU A 275 6.12 15.34 -10.39
CA GLU A 275 6.07 13.92 -10.73
C GLU A 275 5.29 13.15 -9.65
N ALA A 276 4.71 12.01 -9.99
CA ALA A 276 4.13 11.12 -9.00
C ALA A 276 5.18 10.69 -7.96
N ILE A 277 4.73 10.23 -6.80
CA ILE A 277 5.62 9.87 -5.68
C ILE A 277 6.73 8.90 -6.09
N GLU A 278 6.44 8.04 -7.05
CA GLU A 278 7.38 7.05 -7.57
C GLU A 278 8.35 7.58 -8.63
N GLY A 279 8.30 8.87 -8.93
CA GLY A 279 9.24 9.53 -9.83
C GLY A 279 8.91 9.39 -11.32
N PHE A 280 7.67 9.03 -11.67
CA PHE A 280 7.21 9.03 -13.05
C PHE A 280 5.74 9.46 -13.16
N HIS A 281 5.40 10.03 -14.28
CA HIS A 281 4.04 10.39 -14.65
C HIS A 281 3.55 9.36 -15.67
N VAL A 282 2.77 8.38 -15.21
CA VAL A 282 2.28 7.30 -16.08
C VAL A 282 1.07 7.76 -16.87
N ASP A 283 0.09 8.29 -16.17
CA ASP A 283 -1.13 8.84 -16.74
C ASP A 283 -1.80 9.85 -15.79
N GLU A 284 -2.82 10.51 -16.28
CA GLU A 284 -3.56 11.52 -15.52
C GLU A 284 -4.35 10.95 -14.33
N ASN A 285 -4.72 9.66 -14.35
CA ASN A 285 -5.45 9.03 -13.26
C ASN A 285 -4.69 9.10 -11.93
N GLU A 286 -3.35 8.99 -11.97
CA GLU A 286 -2.49 9.07 -10.77
C GLU A 286 -2.74 10.34 -9.94
N TYR A 287 -3.10 11.44 -10.62
CA TYR A 287 -3.29 12.76 -10.02
C TYR A 287 -4.69 13.01 -9.45
N HIS A 288 -5.63 12.07 -9.63
CA HIS A 288 -7.04 12.24 -9.27
C HIS A 288 -7.60 11.11 -8.41
N MET A 289 -6.73 10.40 -7.68
CA MET A 289 -7.10 9.27 -6.82
C MET A 289 -7.64 9.69 -5.45
N GLY A 290 -7.34 10.92 -5.02
CA GLY A 290 -7.65 11.43 -3.69
C GLY A 290 -9.14 11.54 -3.39
N LEU A 291 -9.46 11.52 -2.11
CA LEU A 291 -10.76 11.93 -1.57
C LEU A 291 -10.88 13.46 -1.47
N VAL A 292 -9.74 14.12 -1.45
CA VAL A 292 -9.59 15.58 -1.40
C VAL A 292 -8.73 16.00 -2.57
N ARG A 293 -9.14 17.04 -3.30
CA ARG A 293 -8.33 17.62 -4.36
C ARG A 293 -7.07 18.29 -3.79
N HIS A 294 -6.08 18.49 -4.63
CA HIS A 294 -4.86 19.21 -4.27
C HIS A 294 -5.12 20.62 -3.69
N ASP A 295 -6.19 21.28 -4.12
CA ASP A 295 -6.61 22.60 -3.60
C ASP A 295 -7.36 22.54 -2.26
N GLY A 296 -7.53 21.36 -1.66
CA GLY A 296 -8.26 21.14 -0.41
C GLY A 296 -9.75 20.91 -0.58
N THR A 297 -10.31 20.94 -1.80
CA THR A 297 -11.73 20.68 -2.04
C THR A 297 -12.05 19.20 -1.81
N ARG A 298 -13.01 18.89 -0.95
CA ARG A 298 -13.48 17.55 -0.64
C ARG A 298 -14.36 17.01 -1.77
N LYS A 299 -14.10 15.78 -2.20
CA LYS A 299 -14.92 15.07 -3.19
C LYS A 299 -16.08 14.33 -2.51
N ASP A 300 -17.05 13.85 -3.29
CA ASP A 300 -18.22 13.14 -2.77
C ASP A 300 -17.82 11.88 -1.97
N ALA A 301 -16.79 11.17 -2.40
CA ALA A 301 -16.28 10.01 -1.70
C ALA A 301 -15.71 10.33 -0.30
N TRP A 302 -15.21 11.54 -0.04
CA TRP A 302 -14.86 12.00 1.31
C TRP A 302 -16.07 11.98 2.23
N HIS A 303 -17.19 12.57 1.79
CA HIS A 303 -18.42 12.64 2.57
C HIS A 303 -18.99 11.25 2.80
N ARG A 304 -18.91 10.39 1.76
CA ARG A 304 -19.36 9.00 1.86
C ARG A 304 -18.54 8.20 2.87
N LEU A 305 -17.21 8.31 2.85
CA LEU A 305 -16.35 7.62 3.83
C LEU A 305 -16.70 8.08 5.26
N ARG A 306 -16.90 9.37 5.47
CA ARG A 306 -17.31 9.91 6.77
C ARG A 306 -18.64 9.32 7.26
N GLU A 307 -19.63 9.17 6.36
CA GLU A 307 -20.90 8.50 6.67
C GLU A 307 -20.68 7.03 7.09
N LEU A 308 -19.86 6.30 6.34
CA LEU A 308 -19.55 4.89 6.63
C LEU A 308 -18.90 4.70 8.01
N LEU A 309 -18.02 5.62 8.39
CA LEU A 309 -17.32 5.58 9.68
C LEU A 309 -18.24 5.98 10.86
N THR A 310 -19.25 6.86 10.62
CA THR A 310 -20.15 7.37 11.67
C THR A 310 -21.45 6.58 11.80
N ALA A 311 -21.85 5.81 10.80
CA ALA A 311 -23.16 5.14 10.72
C ALA A 311 -23.47 4.12 11.83
N ARG A 312 -22.52 3.80 12.73
CA ARG A 312 -22.71 2.88 13.87
C ARG A 312 -22.70 3.50 15.26
N GLY A 313 -22.37 4.79 15.38
CA GLY A 313 -22.45 5.46 16.67
C GLY A 313 -23.90 5.63 17.21
N GLU A 314 -24.90 5.44 16.35
CA GLU A 314 -26.32 5.61 16.70
C GLU A 314 -27.07 4.28 16.97
N ALA A 315 -26.49 3.12 16.63
CA ALA A 315 -27.14 1.81 16.83
C ALA A 315 -26.83 1.18 18.20
N ASP A 316 -25.84 1.67 18.92
CA ASP A 316 -25.43 1.18 20.25
C ASP A 316 -25.65 2.21 21.38
N ALA A 317 -26.34 3.30 21.10
CA ALA A 317 -26.78 4.32 22.07
C ALA A 317 -28.28 4.20 22.32
#